data_81b2138d8ea94caba7146183a1361559
#
_entry.id   81b2138d8ea94caba7146183a1361559
#
_cell.length_a   1.000
_cell.length_b   1.000
_cell.length_c   1.000
_cell.angle_alpha   90.00
_cell.angle_beta   90.00
_cell.angle_gamma   90.00
#
_symmetry.space_group_name_H-M   'P 1'
#
loop_
_entity.id
_entity.type
_entity.pdbx_description
1 polymer ?
#
loop_
_entity_poly.entity_id
_entity_poly.type
_entity_poly.pdbx_seq_one_letter_code
_entity_poly.pdbx_strand_id
1 'polypeptide(L)'
;FQEDFGEKNQENSNDSTLVKLEENYRSTSTILDAANSLISNNKERIDKVLRATRGKGELIKLTRCDDEIAEAEAVIHRLRILDASDQELNWGDMAILYRTNAQSRAIEDSLVRWSIPYIVVGGLRFYDRREIKDLLAYLRLLINPSDSVSLLRVLNVPKRGIGKTTVQRLSDAASQLKIPLWEVV
;
A
#
# COMPACT_ATOMS: atom_id res chain seq x y z
N PHE A 1 9.06 24.57 8.56
CA PHE A 1 8.91 24.52 10.02
C PHE A 1 10.18 24.95 10.75
N GLN A 2 11.37 24.42 10.42
CA GLN A 2 12.64 24.87 10.99
C GLN A 2 13.02 26.29 10.54
N GLU A 3 12.67 26.69 9.33
CA GLU A 3 12.87 28.05 8.82
C GLU A 3 11.94 29.07 9.50
N ASP A 4 10.76 28.62 9.94
CA ASP A 4 9.76 29.48 10.58
C ASP A 4 9.94 29.60 12.10
N PHE A 5 10.51 28.56 12.73
CA PHE A 5 10.65 28.44 14.18
C PHE A 5 12.09 28.18 14.67
N GLY A 6 13.08 28.10 13.75
CA GLY A 6 14.51 27.88 14.07
C GLY A 6 15.32 29.16 13.95
N GLU A 7 16.24 29.32 14.85
CA GLU A 7 17.46 30.18 14.96
C GLU A 7 17.63 31.45 14.09
N LYS A 8 16.59 32.10 13.61
CA LYS A 8 16.72 33.41 13.00
C LYS A 8 16.06 34.47 13.86
N ASN A 9 16.65 34.78 15.01
CA ASN A 9 16.53 36.12 15.60
C ASN A 9 17.36 36.26 16.87
N GLN A 10 18.50 36.83 16.72
CA GLN A 10 19.37 37.22 17.86
C GLN A 10 18.85 38.43 18.65
N GLU A 11 17.64 38.88 18.45
CA GLU A 11 17.19 40.13 19.14
C GLU A 11 15.81 40.07 19.82
N ASN A 12 15.10 38.95 19.85
CA ASN A 12 13.87 38.83 20.66
C ASN A 12 13.79 37.47 21.35
N SER A 13 13.68 37.50 22.65
CA SER A 13 13.63 36.41 23.61
C SER A 13 12.43 35.44 23.45
N ASN A 14 12.41 34.66 22.38
CA ASN A 14 11.66 33.43 22.29
C ASN A 14 12.65 32.32 21.89
N ASP A 15 13.40 31.88 22.88
CA ASP A 15 14.37 30.81 22.78
C ASP A 15 13.61 29.50 22.49
N SER A 16 13.50 29.12 21.21
CA SER A 16 12.93 27.82 20.82
C SER A 16 13.95 26.73 21.13
N THR A 17 13.68 25.91 22.14
CA THR A 17 14.56 24.80 22.52
C THR A 17 14.25 23.58 21.63
N LEU A 18 15.24 23.13 20.85
CA LEU A 18 15.14 21.90 20.08
C LEU A 18 15.40 20.69 21.01
N VAL A 19 14.34 19.93 21.30
CA VAL A 19 14.42 18.69 22.07
C VAL A 19 14.39 17.50 21.13
N LYS A 20 15.42 16.64 21.18
CA LYS A 20 15.50 15.41 20.39
C LYS A 20 14.99 14.23 21.22
N LEU A 21 13.92 13.56 20.76
CA LEU A 21 13.43 12.34 21.39
C LEU A 21 14.23 11.15 20.84
N GLU A 22 15.24 10.69 21.59
CA GLU A 22 16.18 9.64 21.13
C GLU A 22 15.84 8.26 21.69
N GLU A 23 15.09 8.17 22.78
CA GLU A 23 14.68 6.88 23.34
C GLU A 23 13.60 6.20 22.48
N ASN A 24 13.82 4.94 22.16
CA ASN A 24 12.91 4.12 21.38
C ASN A 24 12.45 2.90 22.18
N TYR A 25 11.16 2.83 22.45
CA TYR A 25 10.52 1.78 23.24
C TYR A 25 9.93 0.65 22.38
N ARG A 26 9.95 0.80 21.06
CA ARG A 26 9.33 -0.14 20.11
C ARG A 26 10.29 -1.26 19.71
N SER A 27 11.47 -0.91 19.25
CA SER A 27 12.38 -1.82 18.57
C SER A 27 13.51 -2.27 19.48
N THR A 28 14.04 -3.47 19.18
CA THR A 28 15.26 -3.98 19.83
C THR A 28 16.50 -3.24 19.32
N SER A 29 17.61 -3.34 20.06
CA SER A 29 18.85 -2.66 19.69
C SER A 29 19.37 -3.12 18.33
N THR A 30 19.25 -4.41 17.98
CA THR A 30 19.65 -4.95 16.67
C THR A 30 19.01 -4.20 15.50
N ILE A 31 17.71 -3.87 15.61
CA ILE A 31 16.98 -3.14 14.57
C ILE A 31 17.44 -1.68 14.52
N LEU A 32 17.59 -1.04 15.69
CA LEU A 32 17.99 0.36 15.77
C LEU A 32 19.42 0.60 15.33
N ASP A 33 20.33 -0.31 15.63
CA ASP A 33 21.74 -0.23 15.20
C ASP A 33 21.82 -0.26 13.68
N ALA A 34 21.06 -1.15 13.03
CA ALA A 34 20.96 -1.21 11.56
C ALA A 34 20.33 0.06 10.98
N ALA A 35 19.25 0.57 11.59
CA ALA A 35 18.57 1.79 11.15
C ALA A 35 19.47 3.02 11.30
N ASN A 36 20.15 3.16 12.42
CA ASN A 36 21.11 4.24 12.67
C ASN A 36 22.28 4.20 11.68
N SER A 37 22.80 3.00 11.39
CA SER A 37 23.86 2.79 10.41
C SER A 37 23.40 3.18 9.00
N LEU A 38 22.18 2.80 8.60
CA LEU A 38 21.62 3.15 7.30
C LEU A 38 21.43 4.66 7.16
N ILE A 39 20.78 5.29 8.13
CA ILE A 39 20.48 6.74 8.07
C ILE A 39 21.73 7.61 8.19
N SER A 40 22.82 7.11 8.77
CA SER A 40 24.08 7.86 8.87
C SER A 40 24.66 8.23 7.50
N ASN A 41 24.30 7.51 6.44
CA ASN A 41 24.71 7.82 5.08
C ASN A 41 23.98 9.04 4.49
N ASN A 42 22.89 9.48 5.10
CA ASN A 42 22.17 10.67 4.67
C ASN A 42 22.81 11.93 5.27
N LYS A 43 23.35 12.82 4.44
CA LYS A 43 24.03 14.05 4.84
C LYS A 43 23.05 15.17 5.24
N GLU A 44 21.86 15.18 4.67
CA GLU A 44 20.81 16.17 4.92
C GLU A 44 19.83 15.66 5.97
N ARG A 45 20.27 15.55 7.22
CA ARG A 45 19.43 15.08 8.33
C ARG A 45 19.68 15.87 9.60
N ILE A 46 18.70 15.91 10.48
CA ILE A 46 18.90 16.30 11.87
C ILE A 46 19.72 15.19 12.54
N ASP A 47 20.84 15.54 13.13
CA ASP A 47 21.68 14.55 13.82
C ASP A 47 20.95 14.03 15.06
N LYS A 48 20.42 12.79 14.93
CA LYS A 48 19.67 12.09 15.96
C LYS A 48 20.06 10.62 15.92
N VAL A 49 20.31 10.04 17.09
CA VAL A 49 20.64 8.63 17.26
C VAL A 49 19.57 7.98 18.13
N LEU A 50 18.82 7.02 17.56
CA LEU A 50 17.82 6.29 18.32
C LEU A 50 18.49 5.25 19.23
N ARG A 51 18.11 5.27 20.51
CA ARG A 51 18.59 4.35 21.54
C ARG A 51 17.48 3.40 21.96
N ALA A 52 17.72 2.10 21.86
CA ALA A 52 16.76 1.10 22.29
C ALA A 52 16.67 1.05 23.82
N THR A 53 15.45 1.08 24.34
CA THR A 53 15.17 0.70 25.74
C THR A 53 14.98 -0.81 25.89
N ARG A 54 14.68 -1.50 24.77
CA ARG A 54 14.59 -2.96 24.69
C ARG A 54 15.96 -3.55 24.40
N GLY A 55 16.26 -4.68 24.98
CA GLY A 55 17.52 -5.40 24.81
C GLY A 55 17.80 -5.83 23.34
N LYS A 56 18.84 -6.63 23.18
CA LYS A 56 19.23 -7.20 21.89
C LYS A 56 18.14 -8.16 21.39
N GLY A 57 17.75 -8.03 20.12
CA GLY A 57 16.81 -8.91 19.44
C GLY A 57 17.47 -9.89 18.48
N GLU A 58 16.68 -10.61 17.73
CA GLU A 58 17.17 -11.49 16.66
C GLU A 58 17.94 -10.72 15.59
N LEU A 59 18.80 -11.44 14.88
CA LEU A 59 19.56 -10.89 13.77
C LEU A 59 18.65 -10.62 12.56
N ILE A 60 18.91 -9.50 11.88
CA ILE A 60 18.27 -9.18 10.61
C ILE A 60 18.72 -10.18 9.56
N LYS A 61 17.78 -10.76 8.83
CA LYS A 61 18.02 -11.66 7.71
C LYS A 61 17.88 -10.90 6.40
N LEU A 62 18.91 -10.94 5.57
CA LEU A 62 18.89 -10.39 4.23
C LEU A 62 18.75 -11.53 3.22
N THR A 63 17.73 -11.47 2.38
CA THR A 63 17.50 -12.44 1.31
C THR A 63 17.59 -11.74 -0.04
N ARG A 64 18.37 -12.27 -0.96
CA ARG A 64 18.40 -11.79 -2.35
C ARG A 64 17.55 -12.74 -3.19
N CYS A 65 16.67 -12.18 -4.00
CA CYS A 65 15.81 -12.91 -4.91
C CYS A 65 16.07 -12.44 -6.36
N ASP A 66 15.72 -13.26 -7.34
CA ASP A 66 15.99 -12.99 -8.75
C ASP A 66 14.96 -12.01 -9.35
N ASP A 67 13.72 -12.07 -8.87
CA ASP A 67 12.62 -11.22 -9.30
C ASP A 67 11.61 -10.97 -8.15
N GLU A 68 10.61 -10.14 -8.43
CA GLU A 68 9.55 -9.77 -7.49
C GLU A 68 8.63 -10.95 -7.11
N ILE A 69 8.52 -11.96 -7.96
CA ILE A 69 7.71 -13.15 -7.68
C ILE A 69 8.46 -14.05 -6.69
N ALA A 70 9.74 -14.27 -6.93
CA ALA A 70 10.60 -15.02 -6.02
C ALA A 70 10.72 -14.32 -4.66
N GLU A 71 10.77 -12.98 -4.64
CA GLU A 71 10.76 -12.19 -3.41
C GLU A 71 9.46 -12.43 -2.62
N ALA A 72 8.30 -12.31 -3.29
CA ALA A 72 7.00 -12.54 -2.65
C ALA A 72 6.88 -13.96 -2.09
N GLU A 73 7.25 -14.98 -2.87
CA GLU A 73 7.23 -16.37 -2.40
C GLU A 73 8.16 -16.62 -1.21
N ALA A 74 9.36 -16.05 -1.22
CA ALA A 74 10.31 -16.17 -0.11
C ALA A 74 9.76 -15.53 1.19
N VAL A 75 9.12 -14.35 1.06
CA VAL A 75 8.47 -13.67 2.20
C VAL A 75 7.33 -14.54 2.74
N ILE A 76 6.42 -15.00 1.88
CA ILE A 76 5.27 -15.80 2.28
C ILE A 76 5.70 -17.12 2.92
N HIS A 77 6.69 -17.79 2.33
CA HIS A 77 7.26 -18.99 2.91
C HIS A 77 7.81 -18.76 4.33
N ARG A 78 8.49 -17.63 4.54
CA ARG A 78 9.00 -17.27 5.87
C ARG A 78 7.87 -16.99 6.87
N LEU A 79 6.83 -16.29 6.47
CA LEU A 79 5.65 -16.01 7.33
C LEU A 79 4.98 -17.33 7.75
N ARG A 80 4.82 -18.27 6.83
CA ARG A 80 4.25 -19.59 7.12
C ARG A 80 5.09 -20.42 8.09
N ILE A 81 6.42 -20.35 7.97
CA ILE A 81 7.31 -21.01 8.94
C ILE A 81 7.12 -20.39 10.33
N LEU A 82 7.01 -19.07 10.43
CA LEU A 82 6.80 -18.39 11.70
C LEU A 82 5.46 -18.77 12.33
N ASP A 83 4.38 -18.74 11.57
CA ASP A 83 3.04 -19.15 12.00
C ASP A 83 3.01 -20.62 12.48
N ALA A 84 3.72 -21.52 11.79
CA ALA A 84 3.80 -22.93 12.17
C ALA A 84 4.73 -23.20 13.36
N SER A 85 5.70 -22.35 13.64
CA SER A 85 6.71 -22.57 14.69
C SER A 85 6.37 -21.92 16.02
N ASP A 86 5.48 -20.93 16.04
CA ASP A 86 5.10 -20.16 17.22
C ASP A 86 3.58 -20.10 17.34
N GLN A 87 3.02 -20.81 18.29
CA GLN A 87 1.57 -20.88 18.51
C GLN A 87 0.98 -19.59 19.12
N GLU A 88 1.81 -18.72 19.66
CA GLU A 88 1.38 -17.43 20.20
C GLU A 88 1.32 -16.34 19.10
N LEU A 89 2.00 -16.58 17.97
CA LEU A 89 2.07 -15.63 16.85
C LEU A 89 0.87 -15.80 15.92
N ASN A 90 0.17 -14.71 15.64
CA ASN A 90 -0.95 -14.68 14.71
C ASN A 90 -0.61 -13.91 13.44
N TRP A 91 -1.35 -14.13 12.36
CA TRP A 91 -1.18 -13.36 11.11
C TRP A 91 -1.26 -11.84 11.31
N GLY A 92 -2.07 -11.39 12.29
CA GLY A 92 -2.20 -9.98 12.65
C GLY A 92 -0.97 -9.35 13.30
N ASP A 93 -0.03 -10.17 13.79
CA ASP A 93 1.21 -9.71 14.41
C ASP A 93 2.36 -9.54 13.40
N MET A 94 2.11 -9.93 12.14
CA MET A 94 3.07 -9.88 11.05
C MET A 94 2.78 -8.72 10.11
N ALA A 95 3.81 -8.08 9.59
CA ALA A 95 3.67 -7.00 8.61
C ALA A 95 4.70 -7.10 7.50
N ILE A 96 4.27 -6.84 6.27
CA ILE A 96 5.14 -6.70 5.10
C ILE A 96 5.16 -5.22 4.72
N LEU A 97 6.34 -4.61 4.70
CA LEU A 97 6.52 -3.22 4.31
C LEU A 97 7.21 -3.16 2.94
N TYR A 98 6.73 -2.27 2.10
CA TYR A 98 7.29 -2.03 0.76
C TYR A 98 7.40 -0.53 0.48
N ARG A 99 8.28 -0.16 -0.43
CA ARG A 99 8.56 1.24 -0.74
C ARG A 99 7.54 1.87 -1.67
N THR A 100 7.06 1.12 -2.65
CA THR A 100 6.13 1.62 -3.68
C THR A 100 4.92 0.71 -3.80
N ASN A 101 3.76 1.31 -4.11
CA ASN A 101 2.53 0.55 -4.28
C ASN A 101 2.57 -0.49 -5.42
N ALA A 102 3.50 -0.37 -6.36
CA ALA A 102 3.66 -1.34 -7.44
C ALA A 102 4.13 -2.71 -6.90
N GLN A 103 4.94 -2.72 -5.84
CA GLN A 103 5.47 -3.94 -5.21
C GLN A 103 4.38 -4.77 -4.52
N SER A 104 3.25 -4.14 -4.12
CA SER A 104 2.19 -4.87 -3.41
C SER A 104 1.58 -6.00 -4.24
N ARG A 105 1.55 -5.87 -5.57
CA ARG A 105 0.85 -6.84 -6.44
C ARG A 105 1.39 -8.26 -6.28
N ALA A 106 2.69 -8.47 -6.45
CA ALA A 106 3.29 -9.80 -6.35
C ALA A 106 3.06 -10.42 -4.97
N ILE A 107 3.13 -9.58 -3.92
CA ILE A 107 2.88 -9.99 -2.54
C ILE A 107 1.41 -10.36 -2.34
N GLU A 108 0.47 -9.53 -2.81
CA GLU A 108 -0.97 -9.80 -2.71
C GLU A 108 -1.38 -11.06 -3.47
N ASP A 109 -0.85 -11.25 -4.70
CA ASP A 109 -1.10 -12.44 -5.51
C ASP A 109 -0.60 -13.71 -4.79
N SER A 110 0.56 -13.66 -4.13
CA SER A 110 1.09 -14.75 -3.33
C SER A 110 0.27 -15.02 -2.07
N LEU A 111 -0.14 -13.98 -1.32
CA LEU A 111 -1.00 -14.13 -0.15
C LEU A 111 -2.34 -14.79 -0.51
N VAL A 112 -2.96 -14.38 -1.63
CA VAL A 112 -4.21 -14.98 -2.13
C VAL A 112 -3.99 -16.46 -2.51
N ARG A 113 -2.90 -16.76 -3.23
CA ARG A 113 -2.56 -18.13 -3.65
C ARG A 113 -2.42 -19.08 -2.47
N TRP A 114 -1.82 -18.59 -1.38
CA TRP A 114 -1.63 -19.36 -0.14
C TRP A 114 -2.79 -19.23 0.85
N SER A 115 -3.88 -18.54 0.46
CA SER A 115 -5.06 -18.32 1.31
C SER A 115 -4.74 -17.66 2.66
N ILE A 116 -3.74 -16.78 2.70
CA ILE A 116 -3.35 -16.03 3.90
C ILE A 116 -4.20 -14.75 3.98
N PRO A 117 -4.91 -14.53 5.09
CA PRO A 117 -5.70 -13.31 5.26
C PRO A 117 -4.78 -12.09 5.40
N TYR A 118 -5.11 -10.99 4.73
CA TYR A 118 -4.34 -9.76 4.80
C TYR A 118 -5.18 -8.50 4.66
N ILE A 119 -4.64 -7.39 5.12
CA ILE A 119 -5.16 -6.03 4.89
C ILE A 119 -4.06 -5.15 4.32
N VAL A 120 -4.42 -4.24 3.41
CA VAL A 120 -3.51 -3.20 2.90
C VAL A 120 -3.76 -1.92 3.68
N VAL A 121 -2.75 -1.46 4.41
CA VAL A 121 -2.83 -0.24 5.22
C VAL A 121 -2.30 0.95 4.43
N GLY A 122 -3.06 2.04 4.40
CA GLY A 122 -2.66 3.29 3.73
C GLY A 122 -2.76 3.27 2.20
N GLY A 123 -3.41 2.26 1.62
CA GLY A 123 -3.61 2.15 0.19
C GLY A 123 -4.84 1.31 -0.17
N LEU A 124 -5.18 1.29 -1.46
CA LEU A 124 -6.16 0.37 -2.01
C LEU A 124 -5.43 -0.90 -2.48
N ARG A 125 -6.04 -2.07 -2.27
CA ARG A 125 -5.59 -3.31 -2.89
C ARG A 125 -5.39 -3.08 -4.38
N PHE A 126 -4.44 -3.76 -5.00
CA PHE A 126 -4.13 -3.58 -6.43
C PHE A 126 -5.39 -3.62 -7.30
N TYR A 127 -6.21 -4.66 -7.13
CA TYR A 127 -7.45 -4.83 -7.89
C TYR A 127 -8.60 -3.89 -7.47
N ASP A 128 -8.46 -3.17 -6.35
CA ASP A 128 -9.44 -2.18 -5.89
C ASP A 128 -9.18 -0.78 -6.47
N ARG A 129 -8.02 -0.56 -7.06
CA ARG A 129 -7.66 0.71 -7.70
C ARG A 129 -8.61 1.00 -8.86
N ARG A 130 -8.99 2.26 -8.97
CA ARG A 130 -9.97 2.71 -9.97
C ARG A 130 -9.55 2.33 -11.39
N GLU A 131 -8.30 2.60 -11.74
CA GLU A 131 -7.72 2.38 -13.06
C GLU A 131 -7.77 0.89 -13.44
N ILE A 132 -7.47 0.02 -12.48
CA ILE A 132 -7.50 -1.42 -12.67
C ILE A 132 -8.93 -1.92 -12.85
N LYS A 133 -9.86 -1.43 -12.03
CA LYS A 133 -11.29 -1.76 -12.16
C LYS A 133 -11.87 -1.27 -13.49
N ASP A 134 -11.44 -0.10 -13.96
CA ASP A 134 -11.88 0.44 -15.25
C ASP A 134 -11.34 -0.42 -16.41
N LEU A 135 -10.06 -0.80 -16.37
CA LEU A 135 -9.47 -1.69 -17.36
C LEU A 135 -10.13 -3.07 -17.38
N LEU A 136 -10.35 -3.66 -16.22
CA LEU A 136 -11.04 -4.95 -16.11
C LEU A 136 -12.47 -4.88 -16.62
N ALA A 137 -13.18 -3.77 -16.43
CA ALA A 137 -14.51 -3.57 -16.97
C ALA A 137 -14.51 -3.53 -18.49
N TYR A 138 -13.52 -2.88 -19.14
CA TYR A 138 -13.34 -2.96 -20.58
C TYR A 138 -13.09 -4.39 -21.06
N LEU A 139 -12.19 -5.12 -20.40
CA LEU A 139 -11.89 -6.51 -20.78
C LEU A 139 -13.11 -7.43 -20.63
N ARG A 140 -13.91 -7.23 -19.58
CA ARG A 140 -15.16 -7.98 -19.38
C ARG A 140 -16.17 -7.75 -20.50
N LEU A 141 -16.30 -6.51 -20.96
CA LEU A 141 -17.20 -6.18 -22.09
C LEU A 141 -16.78 -6.83 -23.40
N LEU A 142 -15.48 -7.05 -23.63
CA LEU A 142 -15.02 -7.80 -24.81
C LEU A 142 -15.46 -9.27 -24.77
N ILE A 143 -15.57 -9.84 -23.57
CA ILE A 143 -15.98 -11.24 -23.37
C ILE A 143 -17.51 -11.33 -23.29
N ASN A 144 -18.14 -10.40 -22.59
CA ASN A 144 -19.59 -10.35 -22.37
C ASN A 144 -20.15 -8.93 -22.55
N PRO A 145 -20.59 -8.57 -23.76
CA PRO A 145 -21.20 -7.26 -24.02
C PRO A 145 -22.48 -6.98 -23.21
N SER A 146 -23.15 -8.02 -22.71
CA SER A 146 -24.36 -7.88 -21.90
C SER A 146 -24.10 -7.50 -20.44
N ASP A 147 -22.82 -7.36 -20.01
CA ASP A 147 -22.47 -6.92 -18.66
C ASP A 147 -22.73 -5.41 -18.50
N SER A 148 -23.97 -5.09 -18.15
CA SER A 148 -24.40 -3.69 -17.93
C SER A 148 -23.65 -2.99 -16.79
N VAL A 149 -23.14 -3.73 -15.81
CA VAL A 149 -22.38 -3.15 -14.67
C VAL A 149 -21.02 -2.65 -15.17
N SER A 150 -20.30 -3.49 -15.94
CA SER A 150 -19.04 -3.09 -16.55
C SER A 150 -19.25 -1.97 -17.58
N LEU A 151 -20.31 -2.02 -18.35
CA LEU A 151 -20.64 -0.97 -19.33
C LEU A 151 -20.87 0.39 -18.64
N LEU A 152 -21.74 0.45 -17.64
CA LEU A 152 -22.02 1.67 -16.91
C LEU A 152 -20.77 2.26 -16.26
N ARG A 153 -19.85 1.40 -15.82
CA ARG A 153 -18.59 1.82 -15.25
C ARG A 153 -17.71 2.57 -16.25
N VAL A 154 -17.60 2.08 -17.48
CA VAL A 154 -16.67 2.61 -18.49
C VAL A 154 -17.30 3.53 -19.52
N LEU A 155 -18.61 3.65 -19.53
CA LEU A 155 -19.36 4.43 -20.53
C LEU A 155 -18.84 5.87 -20.68
N ASN A 156 -18.43 6.49 -19.58
CA ASN A 156 -17.83 7.82 -19.55
C ASN A 156 -16.37 7.83 -19.06
N VAL A 157 -15.65 6.74 -19.26
CA VAL A 157 -14.20 6.61 -18.96
C VAL A 157 -13.50 6.12 -20.24
N PRO A 158 -12.63 6.94 -20.86
CA PRO A 158 -12.38 8.36 -20.61
C PRO A 158 -13.62 9.23 -20.78
N LYS A 159 -13.58 10.48 -20.33
CA LYS A 159 -14.73 11.39 -20.44
C LYS A 159 -15.20 11.54 -21.88
N ARG A 160 -16.49 11.23 -22.14
CA ARG A 160 -17.15 11.30 -23.45
C ARG A 160 -18.35 12.26 -23.47
N GLY A 161 -18.51 13.07 -22.43
CA GLY A 161 -19.65 13.99 -22.29
C GLY A 161 -20.96 13.31 -21.89
N ILE A 162 -20.94 12.03 -21.52
CA ILE A 162 -22.13 11.27 -21.11
C ILE A 162 -22.42 11.56 -19.64
N GLY A 163 -23.45 12.37 -19.40
CA GLY A 163 -23.88 12.72 -18.05
C GLY A 163 -24.86 11.72 -17.43
N LYS A 164 -25.15 11.90 -16.15
CA LYS A 164 -26.09 11.01 -15.41
C LYS A 164 -27.48 10.92 -16.08
N THR A 165 -27.99 12.03 -16.61
CA THR A 165 -29.30 12.06 -17.28
C THR A 165 -29.31 11.20 -18.54
N THR A 166 -28.22 11.21 -19.32
CA THR A 166 -28.08 10.38 -20.52
C THR A 166 -28.02 8.91 -20.13
N VAL A 167 -27.21 8.57 -19.11
CA VAL A 167 -27.12 7.21 -18.58
C VAL A 167 -28.48 6.70 -18.14
N GLN A 168 -29.25 7.52 -17.42
CA GLN A 168 -30.60 7.14 -16.98
C GLN A 168 -31.52 6.86 -18.16
N ARG A 169 -31.55 7.74 -19.17
CA ARG A 169 -32.37 7.55 -20.38
C ARG A 169 -32.03 6.27 -21.12
N LEU A 170 -30.73 5.95 -21.26
CA LEU A 170 -30.28 4.70 -21.89
C LEU A 170 -30.73 3.47 -21.07
N SER A 171 -30.61 3.53 -19.75
CA SER A 171 -31.04 2.43 -18.86
C SER A 171 -32.55 2.22 -18.92
N ASP A 172 -33.33 3.30 -18.94
CA ASP A 172 -34.79 3.23 -19.05
C ASP A 172 -35.23 2.63 -20.41
N ALA A 173 -34.57 3.06 -21.49
CA ALA A 173 -34.82 2.53 -22.83
C ALA A 173 -34.49 1.02 -22.92
N ALA A 174 -33.33 0.60 -22.40
CA ALA A 174 -32.94 -0.80 -22.33
C ALA A 174 -33.98 -1.64 -21.56
N SER A 175 -34.46 -1.12 -20.43
CA SER A 175 -35.47 -1.77 -19.61
C SER A 175 -36.83 -1.89 -20.34
N GLN A 176 -37.26 -0.84 -21.01
CA GLN A 176 -38.52 -0.83 -21.79
C GLN A 176 -38.47 -1.81 -22.97
N LEU A 177 -37.35 -1.84 -23.68
CA LEU A 177 -37.17 -2.71 -24.85
C LEU A 177 -36.81 -4.17 -24.45
N LYS A 178 -36.50 -4.40 -23.17
CA LYS A 178 -36.01 -5.69 -22.63
C LYS A 178 -34.78 -6.23 -23.36
N ILE A 179 -33.88 -5.35 -23.74
CA ILE A 179 -32.59 -5.67 -24.37
C ILE A 179 -31.42 -5.24 -23.50
N PRO A 180 -30.23 -5.83 -23.71
CA PRO A 180 -29.02 -5.39 -23.00
C PRO A 180 -28.72 -3.91 -23.24
N LEU A 181 -28.18 -3.23 -22.22
CA LEU A 181 -27.83 -1.82 -22.32
C LEU A 181 -26.84 -1.55 -23.47
N TRP A 182 -25.98 -2.50 -23.79
CA TRP A 182 -25.04 -2.41 -24.93
C TRP A 182 -25.71 -2.19 -26.27
N GLU A 183 -26.88 -2.76 -26.47
CA GLU A 183 -27.63 -2.64 -27.73
C GLU A 183 -28.35 -1.29 -27.88
N VAL A 184 -28.41 -0.50 -26.82
CA VAL A 184 -29.02 0.84 -26.79
C VAL A 184 -27.97 1.93 -26.93
N VAL A 185 -26.69 1.63 -26.64
CA VAL A 185 -25.57 2.58 -26.66
C VAL A 185 -24.96 2.67 -28.05
#